data_38c025bef453604ee6caa4de2eae7e5b
#
_entry.id   38c025bef453604ee6caa4de2eae7e5b
#
_cell.length_a   1.000
_cell.length_b   1.000
_cell.length_c   1.000
_cell.angle_alpha   90.00
_cell.angle_beta   90.00
_cell.angle_gamma   90.00
#
_symmetry.space_group_name_H-M   'P 1'
#
loop_
_entity.id
_entity.type
_entity.pdbx_description
1 polymer ?
#
loop_
_entity_poly.entity_id
_entity_poly.type
_entity_poly.pdbx_seq_one_letter_code
_entity_poly.pdbx_strand_id
1 'polypeptide(L)'
;VELAWNYRFYLVQQQYAPDRVPDDVALGEVEFAWTYICRSPNNQSPWLFVKGYLDQHQEALHSTLQEKCEVFIQKHKFCSHPLALLVDIHEKRGTHEDIVLANEYCDKILSLPAMYQKNYWEFRKASISKKLEQ
;
A
#
# COMPACT_ATOMS: atom_id res chain seq x y z
N VAL A 1 8.49 -18.28 -2.79
CA VAL A 1 8.47 -16.89 -3.18
C VAL A 1 7.87 -16.02 -2.10
N GLU A 2 6.64 -16.31 -1.70
CA GLU A 2 5.99 -15.62 -0.57
C GLU A 2 6.79 -15.82 0.72
N LEU A 3 7.26 -17.04 0.98
CA LEU A 3 8.07 -17.35 2.15
C LEU A 3 9.38 -16.55 2.17
N ALA A 4 9.98 -16.33 0.99
CA ALA A 4 11.23 -15.56 0.91
C ALA A 4 11.01 -14.10 1.33
N TRP A 5 9.90 -13.47 0.94
CA TRP A 5 9.57 -12.12 1.33
C TRP A 5 9.28 -12.01 2.82
N ASN A 6 8.52 -12.95 3.37
CA ASN A 6 8.22 -13.01 4.79
C ASN A 6 9.48 -13.21 5.61
N TYR A 7 10.38 -14.07 5.15
CA TYR A 7 11.63 -14.35 5.86
C TYR A 7 12.56 -13.13 5.85
N ARG A 8 12.66 -12.44 4.71
CA ARG A 8 13.45 -11.21 4.63
C ARG A 8 12.92 -10.15 5.61
N PHE A 9 11.60 -9.95 5.65
CA PHE A 9 10.98 -9.02 6.58
C PHE A 9 11.35 -9.37 8.02
N TYR A 10 11.20 -10.66 8.37
CA TYR A 10 11.54 -11.16 9.70
C TYR A 10 13.01 -10.89 10.04
N LEU A 11 13.93 -11.22 9.15
CA LEU A 11 15.37 -11.06 9.41
C LEU A 11 15.74 -9.60 9.63
N VAL A 12 15.20 -8.69 8.84
CA VAL A 12 15.47 -7.26 9.01
C VAL A 12 14.92 -6.78 10.36
N GLN A 13 13.69 -7.19 10.72
CA GLN A 13 13.10 -6.84 12.01
C GLN A 13 13.97 -7.35 13.16
N GLN A 14 14.46 -8.57 13.09
CA GLN A 14 15.29 -9.17 14.13
C GLN A 14 16.64 -8.47 14.30
N GLN A 15 17.19 -7.91 13.24
CA GLN A 15 18.45 -7.18 13.26
C GLN A 15 18.42 -5.99 14.22
N TYR A 16 17.26 -5.38 14.39
CA TYR A 16 17.09 -4.17 15.20
C TYR A 16 16.31 -4.40 16.50
N ALA A 17 15.74 -5.60 16.68
CA ALA A 17 14.94 -5.90 17.88
C ALA A 17 15.76 -5.69 19.16
N PRO A 18 15.14 -5.19 20.26
CA PRO A 18 13.72 -4.85 20.40
C PRO A 18 13.34 -3.49 19.83
N ASP A 19 14.28 -2.76 19.23
CA ASP A 19 14.03 -1.46 18.63
C ASP A 19 13.32 -1.60 17.29
N ARG A 20 12.68 -0.52 16.87
CA ARG A 20 12.05 -0.45 15.56
C ARG A 20 13.14 -0.31 14.48
N VAL A 21 12.89 -0.89 13.31
CA VAL A 21 13.75 -0.73 12.14
C VAL A 21 13.84 0.78 11.82
N PRO A 22 15.04 1.33 11.58
CA PRO A 22 15.18 2.74 11.22
C PRO A 22 14.45 3.09 9.91
N ASP A 23 13.98 4.32 9.79
CA ASP A 23 13.23 4.78 8.61
C ASP A 23 14.04 4.65 7.31
N ASP A 24 15.34 4.94 7.36
CA ASP A 24 16.19 4.84 6.17
C ASP A 24 16.36 3.40 5.70
N VAL A 25 16.40 2.45 6.65
CA VAL A 25 16.44 1.02 6.33
C VAL A 25 15.11 0.60 5.70
N ALA A 26 13.98 1.06 6.26
CA ALA A 26 12.67 0.77 5.70
C ALA A 26 12.54 1.30 4.28
N LEU A 27 13.02 2.52 4.02
CA LEU A 27 13.03 3.10 2.67
C LEU A 27 13.84 2.25 1.70
N GLY A 28 15.01 1.77 2.13
CA GLY A 28 15.86 0.89 1.33
C GLY A 28 15.16 -0.43 0.99
N GLU A 29 14.45 -1.00 1.96
CA GLU A 29 13.69 -2.24 1.75
C GLU A 29 12.52 -2.04 0.78
N VAL A 30 11.86 -0.91 0.84
CA VAL A 30 10.80 -0.54 -0.11
C VAL A 30 11.37 -0.40 -1.52
N GLU A 31 12.52 0.27 -1.67
CA GLU A 31 13.19 0.42 -2.96
C GLU A 31 13.57 -0.94 -3.56
N PHE A 32 14.10 -1.82 -2.71
CA PHE A 32 14.43 -3.18 -3.14
C PHE A 32 13.19 -3.91 -3.67
N ALA A 33 12.11 -3.89 -2.89
CA ALA A 33 10.86 -4.55 -3.29
C ALA A 33 10.28 -3.95 -4.57
N TRP A 34 10.43 -2.64 -4.75
CA TRP A 34 9.88 -1.94 -5.91
C TRP A 34 10.48 -2.44 -7.23
N THR A 35 11.74 -2.85 -7.23
CA THR A 35 12.35 -3.43 -8.43
C THR A 35 11.62 -4.70 -8.87
N TYR A 36 11.15 -5.50 -7.93
CA TYR A 36 10.38 -6.71 -8.22
C TYR A 36 8.94 -6.40 -8.59
N ILE A 37 8.33 -5.40 -7.96
CA ILE A 37 7.00 -4.93 -8.31
C ILE A 37 6.95 -4.49 -9.77
N CYS A 38 7.96 -3.76 -10.23
CA CYS A 38 8.02 -3.30 -11.61
C CYS A 38 8.16 -4.45 -12.60
N ARG A 39 8.81 -5.54 -12.22
CA ARG A 39 8.96 -6.73 -13.07
C ARG A 39 7.68 -7.56 -13.14
N SER A 40 6.95 -7.66 -12.04
CA SER A 40 5.77 -8.52 -11.93
C SER A 40 4.68 -7.80 -11.12
N PRO A 41 4.00 -6.83 -11.72
CA PRO A 41 3.06 -5.97 -10.99
C PRO A 41 1.91 -6.71 -10.32
N ASN A 42 1.54 -7.88 -10.81
CA ASN A 42 0.42 -8.66 -10.28
C ASN A 42 0.84 -9.68 -9.21
N ASN A 43 2.13 -9.78 -8.90
CA ASN A 43 2.61 -10.62 -7.81
C ASN A 43 2.35 -9.91 -6.48
N GLN A 44 1.45 -10.44 -5.69
CA GLN A 44 1.01 -9.82 -4.44
C GLN A 44 2.12 -9.72 -3.38
N SER A 45 3.05 -10.67 -3.36
CA SER A 45 4.01 -10.80 -2.25
C SER A 45 4.85 -9.55 -2.00
N PRO A 46 5.52 -8.94 -3.01
CA PRO A 46 6.29 -7.72 -2.72
C PRO A 46 5.41 -6.53 -2.33
N TRP A 47 4.15 -6.46 -2.78
CA TRP A 47 3.22 -5.43 -2.34
C TRP A 47 2.90 -5.56 -0.85
N LEU A 48 2.68 -6.79 -0.36
CA LEU A 48 2.43 -7.04 1.06
C LEU A 48 3.66 -6.73 1.90
N PHE A 49 4.85 -7.01 1.38
CA PHE A 49 6.12 -6.66 2.01
C PHE A 49 6.23 -5.13 2.22
N VAL A 50 5.94 -4.37 1.17
CA VAL A 50 5.93 -2.90 1.22
C VAL A 50 4.90 -2.40 2.23
N LYS A 51 3.70 -2.99 2.23
CA LYS A 51 2.64 -2.62 3.18
C LYS A 51 3.08 -2.84 4.63
N GLY A 52 3.80 -3.92 4.90
CA GLY A 52 4.33 -4.18 6.23
C GLY A 52 5.22 -3.04 6.74
N TYR A 53 6.11 -2.54 5.90
CA TYR A 53 6.93 -1.38 6.24
C TYR A 53 6.11 -0.09 6.33
N LEU A 54 5.17 0.11 5.42
CA LEU A 54 4.29 1.27 5.47
C LEU A 54 3.55 1.34 6.81
N ASP A 55 3.02 0.22 7.28
CA ASP A 55 2.27 0.18 8.54
C ASP A 55 3.14 0.56 9.75
N GLN A 56 4.44 0.26 9.70
CA GLN A 56 5.38 0.60 10.78
C GLN A 56 5.96 2.01 10.66
N HIS A 57 6.05 2.56 9.44
CA HIS A 57 6.75 3.82 9.16
C HIS A 57 5.87 4.79 8.39
N GLN A 58 4.65 5.00 8.88
CA GLN A 58 3.63 5.80 8.20
C GLN A 58 4.15 7.14 7.68
N GLU A 59 4.70 7.97 8.57
CA GLU A 59 5.11 9.31 8.21
C GLU A 59 6.28 9.33 7.23
N ALA A 60 7.26 8.47 7.45
CA ALA A 60 8.47 8.43 6.62
C ALA A 60 8.19 7.93 5.22
N LEU A 61 7.25 6.99 5.05
CA LEU A 61 7.01 6.33 3.77
C LEU A 61 5.84 6.90 2.96
N HIS A 62 4.94 7.68 3.59
CA HIS A 62 3.73 8.16 2.90
C HIS A 62 4.04 8.87 1.59
N SER A 63 4.87 9.91 1.63
CA SER A 63 5.15 10.73 0.43
C SER A 63 5.82 9.92 -0.66
N THR A 64 6.81 9.12 -0.30
CA THR A 64 7.56 8.30 -1.26
C THR A 64 6.66 7.28 -1.94
N LEU A 65 5.86 6.56 -1.15
CA LEU A 65 4.96 5.55 -1.69
C LEU A 65 3.80 6.16 -2.47
N GLN A 66 3.28 7.30 -2.02
CA GLN A 66 2.24 8.01 -2.75
C GLN A 66 2.73 8.36 -4.15
N GLU A 67 3.90 8.99 -4.27
CA GLU A 67 4.49 9.34 -5.57
C GLU A 67 4.68 8.11 -6.45
N LYS A 68 5.28 7.06 -5.90
CA LYS A 68 5.53 5.82 -6.64
C LYS A 68 4.23 5.22 -7.17
N CYS A 69 3.21 5.15 -6.34
CA CYS A 69 1.92 4.57 -6.72
C CYS A 69 1.20 5.44 -7.76
N GLU A 70 1.25 6.77 -7.61
CA GLU A 70 0.62 7.69 -8.57
C GLU A 70 1.23 7.58 -9.96
N VAL A 71 2.55 7.43 -10.05
CA VAL A 71 3.23 7.19 -11.32
C VAL A 71 2.90 5.80 -11.86
N PHE A 72 2.90 4.80 -10.98
CA PHE A 72 2.68 3.41 -11.36
C PHE A 72 1.30 3.20 -11.99
N ILE A 73 0.25 3.80 -11.46
CA ILE A 73 -1.11 3.63 -11.96
C ILE A 73 -1.29 4.20 -13.38
N GLN A 74 -0.44 5.12 -13.81
CA GLN A 74 -0.48 5.64 -15.17
C GLN A 74 -0.09 4.59 -16.20
N LYS A 75 0.82 3.69 -15.82
CA LYS A 75 1.31 2.62 -16.69
C LYS A 75 0.52 1.31 -16.52
N HIS A 76 -0.01 1.06 -15.34
CA HIS A 76 -0.62 -0.22 -14.97
C HIS A 76 -2.05 0.01 -14.49
N LYS A 77 -2.94 0.36 -15.41
CA LYS A 77 -4.30 0.83 -15.13
C LYS A 77 -5.21 -0.22 -14.50
N PHE A 78 -4.91 -1.50 -14.68
CA PHE A 78 -5.76 -2.58 -14.20
C PHE A 78 -5.18 -3.29 -12.96
N CYS A 79 -4.08 -2.79 -12.41
CA CYS A 79 -3.48 -3.35 -11.22
C CYS A 79 -4.10 -2.74 -9.97
N SER A 80 -4.69 -3.57 -9.10
CA SER A 80 -5.37 -3.10 -7.90
C SER A 80 -4.40 -2.73 -6.78
N HIS A 81 -3.20 -3.28 -6.78
CA HIS A 81 -2.27 -3.15 -5.66
C HIS A 81 -1.85 -1.71 -5.35
N PRO A 82 -1.44 -0.89 -6.34
CA PRO A 82 -1.09 0.50 -6.02
C PRO A 82 -2.30 1.30 -5.55
N LEU A 83 -3.49 1.01 -6.08
CA LEU A 83 -4.72 1.66 -5.63
C LEU A 83 -5.02 1.35 -4.18
N ALA A 84 -4.83 0.09 -3.78
CA ALA A 84 -5.02 -0.34 -2.40
C ALA A 84 -4.06 0.36 -1.45
N LEU A 85 -2.78 0.51 -1.83
CA LEU A 85 -1.82 1.26 -1.03
C LEU A 85 -2.21 2.72 -0.89
N LEU A 86 -2.69 3.34 -1.98
CA LEU A 86 -3.14 4.73 -1.94
C LEU A 86 -4.34 4.91 -1.00
N VAL A 87 -5.27 3.96 -0.99
CA VAL A 87 -6.38 3.98 -0.02
C VAL A 87 -5.83 3.97 1.40
N ASP A 88 -4.89 3.07 1.70
CA ASP A 88 -4.28 2.98 3.03
C ASP A 88 -3.61 4.29 3.43
N ILE A 89 -2.82 4.89 2.54
CA ILE A 89 -2.09 6.12 2.80
C ILE A 89 -3.05 7.27 3.11
N HIS A 90 -4.04 7.47 2.26
CA HIS A 90 -4.96 8.59 2.41
C HIS A 90 -5.88 8.42 3.61
N GLU A 91 -6.36 7.20 3.85
CA GLU A 91 -7.19 6.93 5.02
C GLU A 91 -6.44 7.22 6.31
N LYS A 92 -5.16 6.84 6.39
CA LYS A 92 -4.33 7.08 7.58
C LYS A 92 -4.04 8.54 7.82
N ARG A 93 -3.80 9.33 6.77
CA ARG A 93 -3.62 10.77 6.91
C ARG A 93 -4.88 11.47 7.43
N GLY A 94 -6.02 11.06 6.92
CA GLY A 94 -7.33 11.38 7.50
C GLY A 94 -7.86 12.80 7.31
N THR A 95 -7.20 13.68 6.54
CA THR A 95 -7.79 14.99 6.24
C THR A 95 -9.03 14.79 5.37
N HIS A 96 -9.89 15.80 5.28
CA HIS A 96 -11.07 15.73 4.43
C HIS A 96 -10.68 15.39 2.98
N GLU A 97 -9.66 16.04 2.45
CA GLU A 97 -9.17 15.79 1.10
C GLU A 97 -8.65 14.37 0.94
N ASP A 98 -7.92 13.87 1.94
CA ASP A 98 -7.41 12.49 1.95
C ASP A 98 -8.56 11.48 1.92
N ILE A 99 -9.61 11.72 2.70
CA ILE A 99 -10.75 10.80 2.73
C ILE A 99 -11.50 10.80 1.40
N VAL A 100 -11.65 11.98 0.77
CA VAL A 100 -12.23 12.07 -0.57
C VAL A 100 -11.42 11.24 -1.57
N LEU A 101 -10.10 11.36 -1.55
CA LEU A 101 -9.21 10.60 -2.43
C LEU A 101 -9.28 9.10 -2.16
N ALA A 102 -9.27 8.70 -0.88
CA ALA A 102 -9.40 7.30 -0.51
C ALA A 102 -10.70 6.70 -1.07
N ASN A 103 -11.78 7.45 -0.97
CA ASN A 103 -13.08 7.02 -1.49
C ASN A 103 -13.04 6.86 -3.01
N GLU A 104 -12.42 7.81 -3.72
CA GLU A 104 -12.26 7.75 -5.17
C GLU A 104 -11.42 6.55 -5.61
N TYR A 105 -10.34 6.24 -4.89
CA TYR A 105 -9.53 5.07 -5.20
C TYR A 105 -10.29 3.77 -4.94
N CYS A 106 -11.15 3.71 -3.93
CA CYS A 106 -12.04 2.56 -3.74
C CYS A 106 -12.96 2.36 -4.95
N ASP A 107 -13.51 3.45 -5.49
CA ASP A 107 -14.35 3.38 -6.69
C ASP A 107 -13.56 2.82 -7.88
N LYS A 108 -12.32 3.25 -8.04
CA LYS A 108 -11.46 2.73 -9.11
C LYS A 108 -11.21 1.24 -8.96
N ILE A 109 -10.93 0.77 -7.74
CA ILE A 109 -10.74 -0.64 -7.48
C ILE A 109 -12.00 -1.44 -7.83
N LEU A 110 -13.17 -0.94 -7.41
CA LEU A 110 -14.45 -1.60 -7.66
C LEU A 110 -14.81 -1.64 -9.15
N SER A 111 -14.23 -0.75 -9.96
CA SER A 111 -14.46 -0.71 -11.39
C SER A 111 -13.54 -1.64 -12.19
N LEU A 112 -12.56 -2.28 -11.55
CA LEU A 112 -11.62 -3.15 -12.25
C LEU A 112 -12.29 -4.43 -12.73
N PRO A 113 -11.93 -4.92 -13.94
CA PRO A 113 -12.63 -6.06 -14.56
C PRO A 113 -12.57 -7.38 -13.78
N ALA A 114 -11.46 -7.65 -13.07
CA ALA A 114 -11.26 -8.91 -12.38
C ALA A 114 -11.18 -8.70 -10.86
N MET A 115 -12.29 -8.29 -10.27
CA MET A 115 -12.30 -7.91 -8.86
C MET A 115 -12.63 -9.13 -7.97
N TYR A 116 -11.60 -9.70 -7.32
CA TYR A 116 -11.78 -10.86 -6.45
C TYR A 116 -12.38 -10.52 -5.10
N GLN A 117 -12.09 -9.34 -4.57
CA GLN A 117 -12.47 -8.95 -3.22
C GLN A 117 -13.52 -7.85 -3.23
N LYS A 118 -14.50 -7.99 -4.11
CA LYS A 118 -15.55 -6.99 -4.28
C LYS A 118 -16.25 -6.65 -2.97
N ASN A 119 -16.65 -7.66 -2.20
CA ASN A 119 -17.35 -7.45 -0.93
C ASN A 119 -16.49 -6.70 0.08
N TYR A 120 -15.21 -7.02 0.15
CA TYR A 120 -14.27 -6.32 1.02
C TYR A 120 -14.19 -4.84 0.65
N TRP A 121 -14.05 -4.53 -0.64
CA TRP A 121 -13.89 -3.15 -1.09
C TRP A 121 -15.18 -2.35 -0.99
N GLU A 122 -16.34 -2.99 -1.18
CA GLU A 122 -17.64 -2.34 -0.93
C GLU A 122 -17.79 -1.98 0.55
N PHE A 123 -17.42 -2.89 1.45
CA PHE A 123 -17.42 -2.64 2.88
C PHE A 123 -16.47 -1.51 3.24
N ARG A 124 -15.27 -1.54 2.70
CA ARG A 124 -14.25 -0.54 2.99
C ARG A 124 -14.65 0.84 2.50
N LYS A 125 -15.21 0.91 1.30
CA LYS A 125 -15.73 2.18 0.75
C LYS A 125 -16.81 2.75 1.65
N ALA A 126 -17.74 1.93 2.10
CA ALA A 126 -18.81 2.37 3.00
C ALA A 126 -18.25 2.93 4.30
N SER A 127 -17.24 2.27 4.87
CA SER A 127 -16.58 2.71 6.09
C SER A 127 -15.88 4.07 5.90
N ILE A 128 -15.18 4.24 4.78
CA ILE A 128 -14.48 5.49 4.45
C ILE A 128 -15.48 6.60 4.19
N SER A 129 -16.55 6.31 3.44
CA SER A 129 -17.58 7.30 3.11
C SER A 129 -18.26 7.87 4.34
N LYS A 130 -18.43 7.06 5.40
CA LYS A 130 -18.99 7.53 6.66
C LYS A 130 -18.18 8.66 7.30
N LYS A 131 -16.86 8.66 7.07
CA LYS A 131 -15.98 9.70 7.60
C LYS A 131 -16.23 11.06 6.95
N LEU A 132 -16.80 11.08 5.75
CA LEU A 132 -17.16 12.32 5.05
C LEU A 132 -18.42 12.97 5.63
N GLU A 133 -19.24 12.20 6.33
CA GLU A 133 -20.49 12.69 6.94
C GLU A 133 -20.25 13.38 8.30
N GLN A 134 -19.03 13.25 8.83
CA GLN A 134 -18.68 13.83 10.13
C GLN A 134 -18.13 15.29 10.00
#